data_4b7ed2be86511c7919180b3fe3a2480d
#
_entry.id   4b7ed2be86511c7919180b3fe3a2480d
#
_cell.length_a   1.000
_cell.length_b   1.000
_cell.length_c   1.000
_cell.angle_alpha   90.00
_cell.angle_beta   90.00
_cell.angle_gamma   90.00
#
_symmetry.space_group_name_H-M   'P 1'
#
loop_
_entity.id
_entity.type
_entity.pdbx_description
1 polymer ?
#
loop_
_entity_poly.entity_id
_entity_poly.type
_entity_poly.pdbx_seq_one_letter_code
_entity_poly.pdbx_strand_id
1 'polypeptide(L)'
;MVALEKMEAVRYAEFLKPDGVAVINDYAIKSTTIASGAETYPDGCIEAMEKVFRTIAVPASEIALDLGNAKCMNVVLFGAMCDSLGCPQIDWEQVVADTVPEKVKELNIRAFRAGREAAQKCR
;
A
#
# COMPACT_ATOMS: atom_id res chain seq x y z
N MET A 1 -8.56 4.51 -3.21
CA MET A 1 -8.35 4.25 -1.76
C MET A 1 -6.96 3.65 -1.57
N VAL A 2 -6.26 4.05 -0.52
CA VAL A 2 -5.03 3.37 -0.08
C VAL A 2 -5.29 2.82 1.32
N ALA A 3 -5.05 1.53 1.51
CA ALA A 3 -5.23 0.86 2.79
C ALA A 3 -3.89 0.32 3.31
N LEU A 4 -3.55 0.66 4.53
CA LEU A 4 -2.29 0.25 5.17
C LEU A 4 -2.34 -1.18 5.71
N GLU A 5 -3.54 -1.79 5.68
CA GLU A 5 -3.82 -3.12 6.22
C GLU A 5 -5.05 -3.70 5.50
N LYS A 6 -5.04 -5.01 5.23
CA LYS A 6 -6.02 -5.62 4.34
C LYS A 6 -7.45 -5.70 4.89
N MET A 7 -7.65 -5.89 6.18
CA MET A 7 -8.99 -5.87 6.79
C MET A 7 -9.59 -4.46 6.79
N GLU A 8 -8.76 -3.43 6.97
CA GLU A 8 -9.19 -2.04 6.88
C GLU A 8 -9.69 -1.69 5.47
N ALA A 9 -9.08 -2.27 4.42
CA ALA A 9 -9.57 -2.10 3.06
C ALA A 9 -11.03 -2.57 2.92
N VAL A 10 -11.35 -3.73 3.46
CA VAL A 10 -12.72 -4.29 3.45
C VAL A 10 -13.66 -3.43 4.30
N ARG A 11 -13.20 -3.00 5.48
CA ARG A 11 -14.00 -2.17 6.41
C ARG A 11 -14.44 -0.84 5.78
N TYR A 12 -13.58 -0.23 4.98
CA TYR A 12 -13.85 1.05 4.34
C TYR A 12 -14.22 0.94 2.85
N ALA A 13 -14.53 -0.26 2.36
CA ALA A 13 -14.87 -0.51 0.97
C ALA A 13 -16.08 0.33 0.49
N GLU A 14 -17.05 0.60 1.37
CA GLU A 14 -18.24 1.39 1.06
C GLU A 14 -17.96 2.83 0.64
N PHE A 15 -16.80 3.38 1.01
CA PHE A 15 -16.37 4.72 0.62
C PHE A 15 -15.70 4.78 -0.75
N LEU A 16 -15.39 3.63 -1.34
CA LEU A 16 -14.77 3.56 -2.66
C LEU A 16 -15.88 3.51 -3.74
N LYS A 17 -15.81 4.44 -4.67
CA LYS A 17 -16.74 4.45 -5.80
C LYS A 17 -16.58 3.19 -6.68
N PRO A 18 -17.60 2.76 -7.43
CA PRO A 18 -17.59 1.49 -8.17
C PRO A 18 -16.41 1.33 -9.16
N ASP A 19 -15.97 2.41 -9.80
CA ASP A 19 -14.83 2.45 -10.72
C ASP A 19 -13.51 2.85 -10.05
N GLY A 20 -13.49 2.89 -8.73
CA GLY A 20 -12.34 3.27 -7.94
C GLY A 20 -11.27 2.16 -7.89
N VAL A 21 -10.05 2.56 -7.58
CA VAL A 21 -8.91 1.65 -7.39
C VAL A 21 -8.57 1.55 -5.91
N ALA A 22 -8.42 0.33 -5.43
CA ALA A 22 -7.91 0.03 -4.09
C ALA A 22 -6.44 -0.38 -4.18
N VAL A 23 -5.56 0.39 -3.57
CA VAL A 23 -4.15 0.03 -3.34
C VAL A 23 -4.03 -0.42 -1.90
N ILE A 24 -3.67 -1.67 -1.68
CA ILE A 24 -3.73 -2.32 -0.38
C ILE A 24 -2.36 -2.87 -0.01
N ASN A 25 -1.90 -2.54 1.20
CA ASN A 25 -0.78 -3.27 1.79
C ASN A 25 -1.27 -4.68 2.16
N ASP A 26 -0.71 -5.70 1.53
CA ASP A 26 -0.99 -7.10 1.86
C ASP A 26 -0.33 -7.48 3.18
N TYR A 27 -0.85 -6.93 4.25
CA TYR A 27 -0.37 -7.06 5.61
C TYR A 27 -1.54 -7.11 6.60
N ALA A 28 -1.40 -7.94 7.64
CA ALA A 28 -2.39 -8.09 8.69
C ALA A 28 -1.87 -7.51 10.01
N ILE A 29 -2.60 -6.53 10.56
CA ILE A 29 -2.36 -6.02 11.92
C ILE A 29 -3.38 -6.67 12.83
N LYS A 30 -2.92 -7.59 13.70
CA LYS A 30 -3.79 -8.27 14.65
C LYS A 30 -4.20 -7.30 15.77
N SER A 31 -5.52 -7.10 15.93
CA SER A 31 -6.06 -6.41 17.10
C SER A 31 -5.77 -7.19 18.39
N THR A 32 -5.96 -6.56 19.55
CA THR A 32 -5.78 -7.23 20.85
C THR A 32 -6.66 -8.46 21.03
N THR A 33 -7.90 -8.43 20.55
CA THR A 33 -8.81 -9.57 20.58
C THR A 33 -8.33 -10.73 19.72
N ILE A 34 -7.79 -10.47 18.55
CA ILE A 34 -7.21 -11.48 17.67
C ILE A 34 -5.90 -12.01 18.25
N ALA A 35 -5.03 -11.13 18.77
CA ALA A 35 -3.76 -11.52 19.37
C ALA A 35 -3.95 -12.37 20.65
N SER A 36 -5.02 -12.15 21.40
CA SER A 36 -5.39 -12.95 22.59
C SER A 36 -6.07 -14.29 22.24
N GLY A 37 -6.40 -14.53 20.97
CA GLY A 37 -7.13 -15.72 20.54
C GLY A 37 -8.64 -15.67 20.74
N ALA A 38 -9.20 -14.53 21.17
CA ALA A 38 -10.65 -14.36 21.34
C ALA A 38 -11.38 -14.25 19.99
N GLU A 39 -10.70 -13.80 18.96
CA GLU A 39 -11.19 -13.69 17.58
C GLU A 39 -10.15 -14.19 16.60
N THR A 40 -10.60 -14.58 15.39
CA THR A 40 -9.73 -15.00 14.29
C THR A 40 -9.64 -13.89 13.25
N TYR A 41 -8.44 -13.65 12.72
CA TYR A 41 -8.27 -12.72 11.61
C TYR A 41 -9.00 -13.28 10.37
N PRO A 42 -9.86 -12.49 9.70
CA PRO A 42 -10.62 -13.00 8.56
C PRO A 42 -9.72 -13.32 7.38
N ASP A 43 -9.97 -14.45 6.74
CA ASP A 43 -9.33 -14.83 5.49
C ASP A 43 -10.03 -14.16 4.29
N GLY A 44 -9.32 -14.06 3.16
CA GLY A 44 -9.91 -13.66 1.90
C GLY A 44 -10.22 -12.16 1.76
N CYS A 45 -9.57 -11.29 2.53
CA CYS A 45 -9.79 -9.83 2.44
C CYS A 45 -9.43 -9.27 1.05
N ILE A 46 -8.28 -9.67 0.51
CA ILE A 46 -7.84 -9.21 -0.83
C ILE A 46 -8.79 -9.73 -1.89
N GLU A 47 -9.09 -11.01 -1.87
CA GLU A 47 -9.99 -11.68 -2.82
C GLU A 47 -11.40 -11.06 -2.79
N ALA A 48 -11.87 -10.65 -1.62
CA ALA A 48 -13.16 -9.95 -1.48
C ALA A 48 -13.12 -8.58 -2.17
N MET A 49 -12.03 -7.85 -2.02
CA MET A 49 -11.86 -6.55 -2.70
C MET A 49 -11.73 -6.71 -4.21
N GLU A 50 -11.00 -7.72 -4.69
CA GLU A 50 -10.79 -8.02 -6.11
C GLU A 50 -12.09 -8.36 -6.84
N LYS A 51 -13.07 -8.95 -6.15
CA LYS A 51 -14.40 -9.26 -6.73
C LYS A 51 -15.24 -8.03 -7.06
N VAL A 52 -14.97 -6.91 -6.42
CA VAL A 52 -15.82 -5.70 -6.50
C VAL A 52 -15.09 -4.51 -7.10
N PHE A 53 -13.77 -4.40 -6.85
CA PHE A 53 -12.98 -3.25 -7.24
C PHE A 53 -11.71 -3.66 -7.99
N ARG A 54 -11.20 -2.76 -8.81
CA ARG A 54 -9.83 -2.87 -9.29
C ARG A 54 -8.88 -2.76 -8.09
N THR A 55 -8.20 -3.86 -7.76
CA THR A 55 -7.38 -3.98 -6.57
C THR A 55 -5.90 -4.19 -6.94
N ILE A 56 -5.03 -3.47 -6.27
CA ILE A 56 -3.57 -3.58 -6.36
C ILE A 56 -3.07 -3.92 -4.97
N ALA A 57 -2.80 -5.20 -4.73
CA ALA A 57 -2.25 -5.69 -3.47
C ALA A 57 -0.72 -5.69 -3.54
N VAL A 58 -0.07 -4.95 -2.64
CA VAL A 58 1.38 -4.78 -2.59
C VAL A 58 1.90 -5.23 -1.23
N PRO A 59 2.91 -6.09 -1.14
CA PRO A 59 3.53 -6.49 0.13
C PRO A 59 4.47 -5.38 0.64
N ALA A 60 3.91 -4.19 0.87
CA ALA A 60 4.68 -2.98 1.14
C ALA A 60 5.50 -3.04 2.43
N SER A 61 5.01 -3.76 3.44
CA SER A 61 5.74 -3.98 4.70
C SER A 61 6.99 -4.84 4.48
N GLU A 62 6.88 -5.90 3.69
CA GLU A 62 8.03 -6.77 3.34
C GLU A 62 9.04 -5.99 2.49
N ILE A 63 8.59 -5.27 1.48
CA ILE A 63 9.45 -4.43 0.63
C ILE A 63 10.22 -3.41 1.48
N ALA A 64 9.55 -2.75 2.42
CA ALA A 64 10.19 -1.78 3.31
C ALA A 64 11.26 -2.43 4.20
N LEU A 65 10.99 -3.61 4.74
CA LEU A 65 11.97 -4.38 5.52
C LEU A 65 13.19 -4.79 4.68
N ASP A 66 12.98 -5.25 3.46
CA ASP A 66 14.05 -5.62 2.52
C ASP A 66 14.93 -4.41 2.15
N LEU A 67 14.34 -3.22 2.11
CA LEU A 67 15.07 -1.96 1.90
C LEU A 67 15.84 -1.49 3.16
N GLY A 68 15.62 -2.14 4.30
CA GLY A 68 16.32 -1.89 5.55
C GLY A 68 15.60 -0.97 6.53
N ASN A 69 14.38 -0.53 6.25
CA ASN A 69 13.62 0.33 7.16
C ASN A 69 12.10 0.18 7.01
N ALA A 70 11.47 -0.48 7.98
CA ALA A 70 10.01 -0.67 8.01
C ALA A 70 9.21 0.65 7.94
N LYS A 71 9.80 1.77 8.35
CA LYS A 71 9.11 3.08 8.35
C LYS A 71 8.86 3.64 6.95
N CYS A 72 9.52 3.12 5.90
CA CYS A 72 9.26 3.56 4.54
C CYS A 72 8.11 2.82 3.83
N MET A 73 7.38 1.95 4.53
CA MET A 73 6.24 1.22 3.98
C MET A 73 5.18 2.15 3.37
N ASN A 74 4.89 3.27 4.00
CA ASN A 74 3.96 4.27 3.47
C ASN A 74 4.43 4.88 2.13
N VAL A 75 5.73 5.05 1.95
CA VAL A 75 6.30 5.56 0.68
C VAL A 75 6.25 4.50 -0.41
N VAL A 76 6.41 3.22 -0.07
CA VAL A 76 6.17 2.10 -1.00
C VAL A 76 4.72 2.14 -1.50
N LEU A 77 3.73 2.25 -0.60
CA LEU A 77 2.32 2.37 -0.98
C LEU A 77 2.03 3.64 -1.77
N PHE A 78 2.67 4.75 -1.44
CA PHE A 78 2.56 5.98 -2.21
C PHE A 78 3.03 5.79 -3.66
N GLY A 79 4.14 5.09 -3.87
CA GLY A 79 4.61 4.74 -5.21
C GLY A 79 3.59 3.92 -6.00
N ALA A 80 2.99 2.91 -5.37
CA ALA A 80 1.94 2.10 -5.98
C ALA A 80 0.68 2.93 -6.30
N MET A 81 0.30 3.84 -5.42
CA MET A 81 -0.81 4.76 -5.64
C MET A 81 -0.55 5.68 -6.84
N CYS A 82 0.63 6.30 -6.91
CA CYS A 82 0.98 7.22 -7.99
C CYS A 82 0.96 6.54 -9.35
N ASP A 83 1.39 5.28 -9.43
CA ASP A 83 1.30 4.48 -10.65
C ASP A 83 -0.16 4.30 -11.11
N SER A 84 -1.11 4.17 -10.18
CA SER A 84 -2.53 3.99 -10.48
C SER A 84 -3.29 5.28 -10.80
N LEU A 85 -2.78 6.45 -10.42
CA LEU A 85 -3.44 7.74 -10.61
C LEU A 85 -3.40 8.23 -12.06
N GLY A 86 -2.44 7.78 -12.86
CA GLY A 86 -2.32 8.18 -14.26
C GLY A 86 -2.03 9.66 -14.48
N CYS A 87 -1.25 10.29 -13.61
CA CYS A 87 -0.85 11.69 -13.69
C CYS A 87 0.61 11.83 -14.16
N PRO A 88 0.90 11.58 -15.44
CA PRO A 88 2.28 11.56 -15.96
C PRO A 88 2.95 12.94 -15.98
N GLN A 89 2.18 14.02 -15.88
CA GLN A 89 2.70 15.39 -15.84
C GLN A 89 3.34 15.75 -14.49
N ILE A 90 3.17 14.91 -13.46
CA ILE A 90 3.73 15.15 -12.13
C ILE A 90 4.95 14.25 -11.93
N ASP A 91 6.09 14.86 -11.65
CA ASP A 91 7.27 14.12 -11.19
C ASP A 91 7.15 13.77 -9.71
N TRP A 92 6.41 12.69 -9.45
CA TRP A 92 6.15 12.23 -8.09
C TRP A 92 7.42 11.83 -7.34
N GLU A 93 8.45 11.35 -8.04
CA GLU A 93 9.73 11.02 -7.43
C GLU A 93 10.43 12.26 -6.91
N GLN A 94 10.40 13.35 -7.69
CA GLN A 94 10.92 14.64 -7.24
C GLN A 94 10.14 15.17 -6.03
N VAL A 95 8.81 15.00 -6.03
CA VAL A 95 7.97 15.38 -4.86
C VAL A 95 8.42 14.63 -3.60
N VAL A 96 8.69 13.33 -3.70
CA VAL A 96 9.23 12.55 -2.58
C VAL A 96 10.58 13.09 -2.15
N ALA A 97 11.50 13.32 -3.09
CA ALA A 97 12.84 13.82 -2.83
C ALA A 97 12.83 15.17 -2.09
N ASP A 98 11.90 16.06 -2.45
CA ASP A 98 11.78 17.40 -1.86
C ASP A 98 11.06 17.41 -0.51
N THR A 99 10.32 16.34 -0.20
CA THR A 99 9.47 16.27 1.02
C THR A 99 10.17 15.58 2.18
N VAL A 100 10.97 14.54 1.91
CA VAL A 100 11.62 13.75 2.96
C VAL A 100 12.92 14.40 3.45
N PRO A 101 13.34 14.15 4.70
CA PRO A 101 14.64 14.63 5.19
C PRO A 101 15.81 14.10 4.35
N GLU A 102 16.84 14.93 4.18
CA GLU A 102 18.00 14.64 3.33
C GLU A 102 18.66 13.28 3.65
N LYS A 103 18.81 12.97 4.95
CA LYS A 103 19.47 11.73 5.42
C LYS A 103 18.75 10.43 5.01
N VAL A 104 17.47 10.51 4.65
CA VAL A 104 16.64 9.36 4.23
C VAL A 104 16.12 9.50 2.80
N LYS A 105 16.56 10.50 2.07
CA LYS A 105 16.09 10.81 0.72
C LYS A 105 16.28 9.61 -0.23
N GLU A 106 17.48 9.06 -0.32
CA GLU A 106 17.76 7.94 -1.22
C GLU A 106 16.94 6.69 -0.87
N LEU A 107 16.81 6.38 0.43
CA LEU A 107 15.98 5.27 0.89
C LEU A 107 14.52 5.45 0.45
N ASN A 108 13.96 6.64 0.62
CA ASN A 108 12.57 6.91 0.24
C ASN A 108 12.35 6.94 -1.27
N ILE A 109 13.32 7.38 -2.05
CA ILE A 109 13.28 7.28 -3.52
C ILE A 109 13.26 5.80 -3.94
N ARG A 110 14.08 4.97 -3.34
CA ARG A 110 14.09 3.52 -3.59
C ARG A 110 12.76 2.87 -3.18
N ALA A 111 12.19 3.26 -2.05
CA ALA A 111 10.89 2.78 -1.58
C ALA A 111 9.77 3.17 -2.56
N PHE A 112 9.77 4.39 -3.02
CA PHE A 112 8.82 4.88 -4.02
C PHE A 112 8.89 4.08 -5.33
N ARG A 113 10.10 3.88 -5.86
CA ARG A 113 10.32 3.10 -7.10
C ARG A 113 9.87 1.65 -6.92
N ALA A 114 10.22 1.02 -5.80
CA ALA A 114 9.81 -0.35 -5.49
C ALA A 114 8.28 -0.49 -5.44
N GLY A 115 7.58 0.50 -4.88
CA GLY A 115 6.12 0.53 -4.87
C GLY A 115 5.51 0.63 -6.26
N ARG A 116 6.03 1.49 -7.12
CA ARG A 116 5.60 1.60 -8.52
C ARG A 116 5.81 0.28 -9.27
N GLU A 117 6.99 -0.31 -9.13
CA GLU A 117 7.32 -1.59 -9.77
C GLU A 117 6.39 -2.72 -9.30
N ALA A 118 6.12 -2.79 -7.99
CA ALA A 118 5.20 -3.78 -7.44
C ALA A 118 3.78 -3.62 -7.99
N ALA A 119 3.27 -2.39 -8.11
CA ALA A 119 1.97 -2.12 -8.69
C ALA A 119 1.89 -2.53 -10.17
N GLN A 120 2.93 -2.33 -10.94
CA GLN A 120 3.00 -2.73 -12.35
C GLN A 120 2.94 -4.25 -12.52
N LYS A 121 3.49 -5.01 -11.59
CA LYS A 121 3.43 -6.48 -11.59
C LYS A 121 2.04 -7.03 -11.25
N CYS A 122 1.19 -6.23 -10.59
CA CYS A 122 -0.19 -6.60 -10.26
C CYS A 122 -1.20 -6.32 -11.39
N ARG A 123 -0.75 -5.82 -12.51
CA ARG A 123 -1.62 -5.50 -13.67
C ARG A 123 -1.90 -6.70 -14.57
#